data_78f12538399f370f5d89483aa4558e89
#
_entry.id   78f12538399f370f5d89483aa4558e89
#
_cell.length_a   1.000
_cell.length_b   1.000
_cell.length_c   1.000
_cell.angle_alpha   90.00
_cell.angle_beta   90.00
_cell.angle_gamma   90.00
#
_symmetry.space_group_name_H-M   'P 1'
#
loop_
_entity.id
_entity.type
_entity.pdbx_description
1 polymer ?
#
loop_
_entity_poly.entity_id
_entity_poly.type
_entity_poly.pdbx_seq_one_letter_code
_entity_poly.pdbx_strand_id
1 'polypeptide(L)'
;MHHFKQVFANLILVSLMCLFANISLAQSSNIFKASNIKASMLKVADWQFKHSNGKPENTWTNAAFYTGVVAAYETTKSKALLDSMMAIGERNNWLPGKRYDHADDIAITQTYIDLYRITKNERMLKASIDSIKKLMLVPGGEIKRHGINWWWCDALFMAPPTLAKLSRTFNDPSYLVLSDTLFMQCYRLLYNSEEKLFARDASYLVDANGNGKRESNGKKVFWSRGNGWVMAGLVRLLKEMPADHPTRAFYVSLFKDMSARLLSLQQEDGLWRTSLLDPMAYAGGEGSGSAFNCYALAWGLNNKILDKKTFLPAVKAAWTGLNTLLTAEGKVGWVQPIGADPRRNFNAESWESYGAGAFLLAASEIIQLKK
;
A
#
# COMPACT_ATOMS: atom_id res chain seq x y z
N MET A 1 -44.06 43.50 -4.26
CA MET A 1 -43.48 42.64 -5.33
C MET A 1 -42.01 42.22 -5.09
N HIS A 2 -41.16 43.04 -4.49
CA HIS A 2 -39.73 42.69 -4.26
C HIS A 2 -39.54 41.58 -3.21
N HIS A 3 -40.29 41.58 -2.12
CA HIS A 3 -40.18 40.56 -1.05
C HIS A 3 -40.60 39.18 -1.52
N PHE A 4 -41.57 39.03 -2.41
CA PHE A 4 -42.04 37.76 -2.94
C PHE A 4 -40.99 37.10 -3.88
N LYS A 5 -40.28 37.91 -4.66
CA LYS A 5 -39.20 37.42 -5.55
C LYS A 5 -37.98 36.90 -4.75
N GLN A 6 -37.68 37.55 -3.62
CA GLN A 6 -36.55 37.16 -2.78
C GLN A 6 -36.79 35.84 -2.01
N VAL A 7 -38.05 35.66 -1.51
CA VAL A 7 -38.46 34.38 -0.86
C VAL A 7 -38.47 33.22 -1.86
N PHE A 8 -38.92 33.46 -3.10
CA PHE A 8 -38.94 32.43 -4.15
C PHE A 8 -37.53 32.05 -4.61
N ALA A 9 -36.60 32.99 -4.72
CA ALA A 9 -35.21 32.77 -5.05
C ALA A 9 -34.48 31.94 -3.96
N ASN A 10 -34.75 32.26 -2.68
CA ASN A 10 -34.17 31.51 -1.56
C ASN A 10 -34.71 30.07 -1.46
N LEU A 11 -36.00 29.86 -1.76
CA LEU A 11 -36.60 28.51 -1.80
C LEU A 11 -36.01 27.66 -2.94
N ILE A 12 -35.76 28.24 -4.11
CA ILE A 12 -35.09 27.56 -5.23
C ILE A 12 -33.64 27.23 -4.87
N LEU A 13 -32.92 28.12 -4.22
CA LEU A 13 -31.53 27.90 -3.80
C LEU A 13 -31.42 26.78 -2.77
N VAL A 14 -32.33 26.74 -1.78
CA VAL A 14 -32.38 25.65 -0.76
C VAL A 14 -32.77 24.33 -1.40
N SER A 15 -33.74 24.30 -2.35
CA SER A 15 -34.10 23.05 -3.04
C SER A 15 -32.99 22.54 -3.95
N LEU A 16 -32.24 23.42 -4.63
CA LEU A 16 -31.06 23.07 -5.39
C LEU A 16 -29.94 22.53 -4.49
N MET A 17 -29.65 23.15 -3.35
CA MET A 17 -28.69 22.66 -2.38
C MET A 17 -29.08 21.29 -1.82
N CYS A 18 -30.38 21.08 -1.51
CA CYS A 18 -30.86 19.75 -1.08
C CYS A 18 -30.77 18.69 -2.20
N LEU A 19 -30.99 19.07 -3.46
CA LEU A 19 -30.85 18.16 -4.60
C LEU A 19 -29.39 17.77 -4.81
N PHE A 20 -28.46 18.73 -4.77
CA PHE A 20 -27.02 18.46 -4.88
C PHE A 20 -26.51 17.64 -3.70
N ALA A 21 -26.97 17.91 -2.47
CA ALA A 21 -26.61 17.11 -1.30
C ALA A 21 -27.13 15.65 -1.42
N ASN A 22 -28.35 15.44 -1.91
CA ASN A 22 -28.91 14.11 -2.13
C ASN A 22 -28.20 13.36 -3.26
N ILE A 23 -27.80 14.02 -4.34
CA ILE A 23 -27.02 13.41 -5.43
C ILE A 23 -25.64 13.01 -4.91
N SER A 24 -24.97 13.88 -4.16
CA SER A 24 -23.66 13.61 -3.55
C SER A 24 -23.71 12.44 -2.56
N LEU A 25 -24.74 12.36 -1.71
CA LEU A 25 -24.96 11.26 -0.78
C LEU A 25 -25.28 9.94 -1.50
N ALA A 26 -26.08 9.99 -2.56
CA ALA A 26 -26.41 8.80 -3.37
C ALA A 26 -25.17 8.28 -4.12
N GLN A 27 -24.35 9.15 -4.65
CA GLN A 27 -23.11 8.82 -5.33
C GLN A 27 -22.07 8.27 -4.34
N SER A 28 -21.95 8.88 -3.16
CA SER A 28 -21.11 8.43 -2.06
C SER A 28 -21.50 7.04 -1.57
N SER A 29 -22.81 6.75 -1.43
CA SER A 29 -23.27 5.42 -1.02
C SER A 29 -22.98 4.32 -2.06
N ASN A 30 -22.84 4.69 -3.32
CA ASN A 30 -22.70 3.76 -4.44
C ASN A 30 -21.29 3.14 -4.51
N ILE A 31 -20.24 3.89 -4.16
CA ILE A 31 -18.85 3.40 -4.21
C ILE A 31 -18.55 2.32 -3.15
N PHE A 32 -19.40 2.16 -2.14
CA PHE A 32 -19.29 1.13 -1.11
C PHE A 32 -20.11 -0.14 -1.40
N LYS A 33 -20.87 -0.17 -2.51
CA LYS A 33 -21.57 -1.40 -2.92
C LYS A 33 -20.58 -2.43 -3.43
N ALA A 34 -20.69 -3.67 -2.95
CA ALA A 34 -19.78 -4.75 -3.31
C ALA A 34 -19.67 -4.96 -4.84
N SER A 35 -20.79 -4.83 -5.57
CA SER A 35 -20.79 -4.91 -7.04
C SER A 35 -19.90 -3.84 -7.69
N ASN A 36 -19.96 -2.61 -7.18
CA ASN A 36 -19.21 -1.49 -7.74
C ASN A 36 -17.72 -1.56 -7.37
N ILE A 37 -17.41 -1.99 -6.15
CA ILE A 37 -16.02 -2.26 -5.75
C ILE A 37 -15.42 -3.32 -6.67
N LYS A 38 -16.11 -4.45 -6.88
CA LYS A 38 -15.66 -5.50 -7.81
C LYS A 38 -15.48 -5.00 -9.24
N ALA A 39 -16.43 -4.20 -9.73
CA ALA A 39 -16.34 -3.60 -11.06
C ALA A 39 -15.13 -2.66 -11.19
N SER A 40 -14.89 -1.82 -10.17
CA SER A 40 -13.70 -0.94 -10.14
C SER A 40 -12.40 -1.75 -10.11
N MET A 41 -12.33 -2.84 -9.31
CA MET A 41 -11.15 -3.72 -9.30
C MET A 41 -10.86 -4.31 -10.68
N LEU A 42 -11.87 -4.81 -11.39
CA LEU A 42 -11.70 -5.37 -12.72
C LEU A 42 -11.24 -4.31 -13.73
N LYS A 43 -11.82 -3.11 -13.69
CA LYS A 43 -11.43 -1.99 -14.55
C LYS A 43 -9.97 -1.56 -14.30
N VAL A 44 -9.58 -1.40 -13.05
CA VAL A 44 -8.21 -1.00 -12.67
C VAL A 44 -7.20 -2.05 -13.14
N ALA A 45 -7.47 -3.32 -12.91
CA ALA A 45 -6.59 -4.39 -13.35
C ALA A 45 -6.49 -4.44 -14.89
N ASP A 46 -7.61 -4.37 -15.60
CA ASP A 46 -7.65 -4.38 -17.08
C ASP A 46 -6.91 -3.18 -17.68
N TRP A 47 -7.16 -1.97 -17.14
CA TRP A 47 -6.45 -0.78 -17.60
C TRP A 47 -4.93 -0.94 -17.43
N GLN A 48 -4.48 -1.39 -16.24
CA GLN A 48 -3.06 -1.51 -15.95
C GLN A 48 -2.37 -2.60 -16.78
N PHE A 49 -3.05 -3.73 -17.07
CA PHE A 49 -2.52 -4.75 -17.98
C PHE A 49 -2.35 -4.25 -19.42
N LYS A 50 -3.22 -3.36 -19.88
CA LYS A 50 -3.16 -2.74 -21.21
C LYS A 50 -2.11 -1.63 -21.30
N HIS A 51 -1.67 -1.09 -20.17
CA HIS A 51 -0.74 0.04 -20.11
C HIS A 51 0.53 -0.40 -19.37
N SER A 52 1.50 -0.86 -20.14
CA SER A 52 2.81 -1.26 -19.61
C SER A 52 3.63 -0.04 -19.19
N ASN A 53 4.35 -0.17 -18.07
CA ASN A 53 5.35 0.80 -17.65
C ASN A 53 6.72 0.60 -18.32
N GLY A 54 6.82 -0.31 -19.30
CA GLY A 54 8.05 -0.63 -20.04
C GLY A 54 9.13 -1.37 -19.23
N LYS A 55 8.82 -1.79 -17.99
CA LYS A 55 9.77 -2.50 -17.12
C LYS A 55 9.60 -4.01 -17.20
N PRO A 56 10.67 -4.79 -16.92
CA PRO A 56 10.56 -6.24 -16.80
C PRO A 56 9.46 -6.66 -15.80
N GLU A 57 8.78 -7.76 -16.08
CA GLU A 57 7.63 -8.22 -15.30
C GLU A 57 7.97 -8.54 -13.84
N ASN A 58 9.20 -8.96 -13.55
CA ASN A 58 9.64 -9.29 -12.18
C ASN A 58 10.21 -8.10 -11.39
N THR A 59 10.01 -6.85 -11.85
CA THR A 59 10.43 -5.68 -11.07
C THR A 59 9.51 -5.44 -9.88
N TRP A 60 10.02 -4.78 -8.85
CA TRP A 60 9.26 -4.45 -7.65
C TRP A 60 7.99 -3.64 -7.93
N THR A 61 7.99 -2.76 -8.95
CA THR A 61 6.83 -1.94 -9.33
C THR A 61 5.68 -2.82 -9.80
N ASN A 62 5.99 -3.80 -10.64
CA ASN A 62 5.03 -4.77 -11.15
C ASN A 62 4.67 -5.81 -10.09
N ALA A 63 5.63 -6.25 -9.28
CA ALA A 63 5.37 -7.14 -8.14
C ALA A 63 4.33 -6.56 -7.18
N ALA A 64 4.42 -5.26 -6.87
CA ALA A 64 3.42 -4.58 -6.05
C ALA A 64 2.04 -4.55 -6.72
N PHE A 65 1.97 -4.33 -8.04
CA PHE A 65 0.71 -4.45 -8.79
C PHE A 65 0.12 -5.85 -8.69
N TYR A 66 0.93 -6.87 -8.92
CA TYR A 66 0.45 -8.26 -8.93
C TYR A 66 -0.07 -8.72 -7.57
N THR A 67 0.47 -8.20 -6.45
CA THR A 67 -0.14 -8.47 -5.14
C THR A 67 -1.57 -7.96 -5.05
N GLY A 68 -1.84 -6.81 -5.66
CA GLY A 68 -3.20 -6.26 -5.79
C GLY A 68 -4.08 -7.09 -6.73
N VAL A 69 -3.53 -7.59 -7.84
CA VAL A 69 -4.27 -8.48 -8.78
C VAL A 69 -4.67 -9.79 -8.12
N VAL A 70 -3.80 -10.38 -7.31
CA VAL A 70 -4.14 -11.58 -6.51
C VAL A 70 -5.30 -11.27 -5.56
N ALA A 71 -5.24 -10.15 -4.83
CA ALA A 71 -6.35 -9.73 -3.95
C ALA A 71 -7.65 -9.47 -4.73
N ALA A 72 -7.55 -8.93 -5.95
CA ALA A 72 -8.69 -8.76 -6.85
C ALA A 72 -9.25 -10.11 -7.33
N TYR A 73 -8.40 -11.07 -7.67
CA TYR A 73 -8.82 -12.44 -8.00
C TYR A 73 -9.54 -13.10 -6.82
N GLU A 74 -8.96 -13.03 -5.62
CA GLU A 74 -9.58 -13.60 -4.41
C GLU A 74 -10.96 -13.00 -4.11
N THR A 75 -11.13 -11.71 -4.41
CA THR A 75 -12.37 -10.96 -4.18
C THR A 75 -13.42 -11.20 -5.27
N THR A 76 -13.01 -11.19 -6.54
CA THR A 76 -13.93 -11.24 -7.70
C THR A 76 -14.15 -12.64 -8.24
N LYS A 77 -13.18 -13.55 -8.01
CA LYS A 77 -13.08 -14.89 -8.61
C LYS A 77 -12.96 -14.86 -10.13
N SER A 78 -12.45 -13.75 -10.69
CA SER A 78 -12.24 -13.60 -12.14
C SER A 78 -11.13 -14.52 -12.64
N LYS A 79 -11.51 -15.52 -13.44
CA LYS A 79 -10.54 -16.44 -14.06
C LYS A 79 -9.50 -15.69 -14.92
N ALA A 80 -9.90 -14.62 -15.60
CA ALA A 80 -9.01 -13.82 -16.43
C ALA A 80 -7.84 -13.21 -15.64
N LEU A 81 -8.08 -12.79 -14.37
CA LEU A 81 -7.00 -12.30 -13.51
C LEU A 81 -6.02 -13.41 -13.14
N LEU A 82 -6.52 -14.60 -12.82
CA LEU A 82 -5.66 -15.76 -12.53
C LEU A 82 -4.84 -16.15 -13.76
N ASP A 83 -5.48 -16.28 -14.92
CA ASP A 83 -4.83 -16.64 -16.18
C ASP A 83 -3.74 -15.62 -16.54
N SER A 84 -3.98 -14.32 -16.33
CA SER A 84 -2.99 -13.26 -16.55
C SER A 84 -1.77 -13.43 -15.63
N MET A 85 -1.97 -13.71 -14.35
CA MET A 85 -0.87 -13.92 -13.40
C MET A 85 -0.07 -15.19 -13.74
N MET A 86 -0.75 -16.27 -14.14
CA MET A 86 -0.10 -17.49 -14.60
C MET A 86 0.76 -17.25 -15.84
N ALA A 87 0.21 -16.55 -16.84
CA ALA A 87 0.93 -16.21 -18.06
C ALA A 87 2.17 -15.35 -17.81
N ILE A 88 2.10 -14.39 -16.88
CA ILE A 88 3.25 -13.57 -16.46
C ILE A 88 4.34 -14.45 -15.82
N GLY A 89 3.96 -15.34 -14.91
CA GLY A 89 4.89 -16.27 -14.29
C GLY A 89 5.59 -17.15 -15.30
N GLU A 90 4.86 -17.72 -16.27
CA GLU A 90 5.42 -18.54 -17.33
C GLU A 90 6.37 -17.76 -18.24
N ARG A 91 5.98 -16.55 -18.70
CA ARG A 91 6.87 -15.70 -19.53
C ARG A 91 8.16 -15.32 -18.82
N ASN A 92 8.09 -15.12 -17.50
CA ASN A 92 9.23 -14.81 -16.66
C ASN A 92 9.99 -16.06 -16.15
N ASN A 93 9.58 -17.25 -16.56
CA ASN A 93 10.12 -18.53 -16.07
C ASN A 93 10.11 -18.67 -14.53
N TRP A 94 9.19 -17.98 -13.85
CA TRP A 94 9.06 -17.94 -12.38
C TRP A 94 10.32 -17.43 -11.67
N LEU A 95 11.10 -16.58 -12.34
CA LEU A 95 12.34 -16.06 -11.79
C LEU A 95 12.05 -14.84 -10.90
N PRO A 96 12.64 -14.76 -9.69
CA PRO A 96 12.73 -13.52 -8.92
C PRO A 96 13.70 -12.55 -9.61
N GLY A 97 13.94 -11.37 -9.00
CA GLY A 97 15.03 -10.51 -9.45
C GLY A 97 16.40 -11.15 -9.26
N LYS A 98 17.43 -10.54 -9.83
CA LYS A 98 18.78 -11.12 -9.92
C LYS A 98 19.55 -11.09 -8.59
N ARG A 99 19.27 -10.12 -7.73
CA ARG A 99 19.98 -9.91 -6.46
C ARG A 99 19.28 -10.68 -5.34
N TYR A 100 19.88 -11.78 -4.90
CA TYR A 100 19.26 -12.69 -3.93
C TYR A 100 18.98 -12.06 -2.57
N ASP A 101 19.70 -11.00 -2.20
CA ASP A 101 19.61 -10.31 -0.91
C ASP A 101 18.87 -8.94 -0.99
N HIS A 102 18.49 -8.50 -2.18
CA HIS A 102 17.80 -7.23 -2.35
C HIS A 102 16.28 -7.40 -2.24
N ALA A 103 15.65 -6.67 -1.33
CA ALA A 103 14.22 -6.79 -1.05
C ALA A 103 13.35 -6.63 -2.30
N ASP A 104 13.66 -5.67 -3.18
CA ASP A 104 12.90 -5.43 -4.41
C ASP A 104 12.89 -6.66 -5.34
N ASP A 105 14.00 -7.39 -5.37
CA ASP A 105 14.17 -8.54 -6.25
C ASP A 105 13.42 -9.78 -5.71
N ILE A 106 13.12 -9.79 -4.40
CA ILE A 106 12.35 -10.83 -3.73
C ILE A 106 10.82 -10.58 -3.87
N ALA A 107 10.41 -9.34 -4.12
CA ALA A 107 9.02 -8.91 -4.03
C ALA A 107 8.03 -9.72 -4.88
N ILE A 108 8.39 -10.10 -6.11
CA ILE A 108 7.53 -10.87 -7.03
C ILE A 108 7.17 -12.25 -6.47
N THR A 109 8.03 -12.81 -5.61
CA THR A 109 7.81 -14.12 -4.99
C THR A 109 6.54 -14.16 -4.14
N GLN A 110 6.06 -13.02 -3.62
CA GLN A 110 4.77 -12.96 -2.92
C GLN A 110 3.64 -13.51 -3.81
N THR A 111 3.60 -13.07 -5.06
CA THR A 111 2.61 -13.52 -6.04
C THR A 111 2.83 -14.98 -6.44
N TYR A 112 4.08 -15.41 -6.63
CA TYR A 112 4.37 -16.80 -6.96
C TYR A 112 3.94 -17.77 -5.86
N ILE A 113 4.08 -17.39 -4.58
CA ILE A 113 3.59 -18.21 -3.45
C ILE A 113 2.05 -18.30 -3.48
N ASP A 114 1.35 -17.21 -3.76
CA ASP A 114 -0.11 -17.21 -3.83
C ASP A 114 -0.60 -18.14 -4.96
N LEU A 115 0.04 -18.09 -6.13
CA LEU A 115 -0.27 -18.97 -7.26
C LEU A 115 0.10 -20.44 -6.97
N TYR A 116 1.23 -20.68 -6.31
CA TYR A 116 1.60 -22.01 -5.83
C TYR A 116 0.56 -22.58 -4.86
N ARG A 117 0.05 -21.78 -3.95
CA ARG A 117 -1.00 -22.22 -3.00
C ARG A 117 -2.26 -22.72 -3.72
N ILE A 118 -2.57 -22.15 -4.91
CA ILE A 118 -3.69 -22.55 -5.75
C ILE A 118 -3.36 -23.80 -6.56
N THR A 119 -2.20 -23.84 -7.19
CA THR A 119 -1.86 -24.84 -8.24
C THR A 119 -1.04 -26.02 -7.73
N LYS A 120 -0.30 -25.84 -6.62
CA LYS A 120 0.68 -26.79 -6.06
C LYS A 120 1.85 -27.13 -7.00
N ASN A 121 2.12 -26.28 -8.00
CA ASN A 121 3.22 -26.49 -8.92
C ASN A 121 4.54 -25.93 -8.33
N GLU A 122 5.41 -26.82 -7.88
CA GLU A 122 6.68 -26.47 -7.22
C GLU A 122 7.65 -25.67 -8.09
N ARG A 123 7.56 -25.80 -9.42
CA ARG A 123 8.39 -25.04 -10.37
C ARG A 123 8.28 -23.53 -10.12
N MET A 124 7.11 -23.06 -9.68
CA MET A 124 6.83 -21.63 -9.42
C MET A 124 7.70 -21.03 -8.33
N LEU A 125 8.18 -21.84 -7.39
CA LEU A 125 8.92 -21.36 -6.22
C LEU A 125 10.39 -21.74 -6.21
N LYS A 126 10.82 -22.70 -7.06
CA LYS A 126 12.18 -23.25 -7.00
C LYS A 126 13.25 -22.16 -7.00
N ALA A 127 13.25 -21.28 -8.00
CA ALA A 127 14.26 -20.23 -8.13
C ALA A 127 14.21 -19.22 -6.96
N SER A 128 13.02 -18.88 -6.48
CA SER A 128 12.85 -17.97 -5.34
C SER A 128 13.35 -18.59 -4.04
N ILE A 129 13.06 -19.87 -3.80
CA ILE A 129 13.54 -20.60 -2.61
C ILE A 129 15.07 -20.71 -2.64
N ASP A 130 15.66 -21.06 -3.79
CA ASP A 130 17.12 -21.14 -3.94
C ASP A 130 17.78 -19.78 -3.64
N SER A 131 17.19 -18.69 -4.11
CA SER A 131 17.64 -17.31 -3.84
C SER A 131 17.57 -16.97 -2.35
N ILE A 132 16.44 -17.26 -1.70
CA ILE A 132 16.22 -16.96 -0.28
C ILE A 132 17.09 -17.85 0.62
N LYS A 133 17.29 -19.12 0.28
CA LYS A 133 18.24 -19.99 1.00
C LYS A 133 19.65 -19.43 0.99
N LYS A 134 20.08 -18.85 -0.14
CA LYS A 134 21.37 -18.15 -0.22
C LYS A 134 21.43 -16.96 0.75
N LEU A 135 20.35 -16.17 0.84
CA LEU A 135 20.27 -15.08 1.82
C LEU A 135 20.33 -15.59 3.27
N MET A 136 19.74 -16.74 3.57
CA MET A 136 19.79 -17.37 4.90
C MET A 136 21.21 -17.79 5.29
N LEU A 137 22.02 -18.26 4.33
CA LEU A 137 23.41 -18.66 4.57
C LEU A 137 24.35 -17.48 4.77
N VAL A 138 24.02 -16.33 4.20
CA VAL A 138 24.78 -15.08 4.33
C VAL A 138 23.88 -14.01 4.94
N PRO A 139 23.55 -14.12 6.24
CA PRO A 139 22.67 -13.17 6.89
C PRO A 139 23.26 -11.76 6.79
N GLY A 140 22.50 -10.89 6.14
CA GLY A 140 22.95 -9.55 5.88
C GLY A 140 23.48 -9.35 4.46
N GLY A 141 23.58 -10.39 3.61
CA GLY A 141 23.87 -10.32 2.17
C GLY A 141 25.17 -9.57 1.81
N GLU A 142 25.30 -9.28 0.53
CA GLU A 142 26.44 -8.55 -0.03
C GLU A 142 26.16 -7.04 -0.15
N ILE A 143 24.89 -6.64 -0.38
CA ILE A 143 24.48 -5.26 -0.59
C ILE A 143 24.12 -4.60 0.74
N LYS A 144 25.09 -3.97 1.39
CA LYS A 144 24.89 -3.29 2.67
C LYS A 144 25.09 -1.79 2.56
N ARG A 145 24.14 -1.02 3.11
CA ARG A 145 24.33 0.39 3.44
C ARG A 145 24.06 0.59 4.91
N HIS A 146 24.87 1.44 5.56
CA HIS A 146 24.76 1.65 7.00
C HIS A 146 24.84 0.35 7.83
N GLY A 147 25.55 -0.66 7.32
CA GLY A 147 25.71 -1.96 7.98
C GLY A 147 24.51 -2.92 7.90
N ILE A 148 23.46 -2.58 7.15
CA ILE A 148 22.23 -3.38 7.02
C ILE A 148 21.85 -3.61 5.55
N ASN A 149 21.10 -4.69 5.27
CA ASN A 149 20.64 -5.00 3.91
C ASN A 149 19.48 -4.13 3.47
N TRP A 150 18.42 -4.09 4.27
CA TRP A 150 17.21 -3.37 3.93
C TRP A 150 17.26 -1.96 4.53
N TRP A 151 18.10 -1.13 3.94
CA TRP A 151 18.44 0.21 4.40
C TRP A 151 17.42 1.30 3.99
N TRP A 152 16.27 0.92 3.38
CA TRP A 152 15.18 1.82 2.99
C TRP A 152 13.84 1.23 3.43
N CYS A 153 12.90 2.09 3.82
CA CYS A 153 11.64 1.65 4.44
C CYS A 153 10.74 0.85 3.51
N ASP A 154 10.79 1.10 2.19
CA ASP A 154 9.99 0.37 1.18
C ASP A 154 10.31 -1.13 1.17
N ALA A 155 11.53 -1.51 1.56
CA ALA A 155 11.95 -2.91 1.67
C ALA A 155 11.00 -3.73 2.58
N LEU A 156 10.35 -3.07 3.55
CA LEU A 156 9.45 -3.72 4.51
C LEU A 156 8.12 -4.19 3.89
N PHE A 157 7.77 -3.71 2.70
CA PHE A 157 6.70 -4.30 1.88
C PHE A 157 7.23 -5.43 0.99
N MET A 158 8.46 -5.31 0.51
CA MET A 158 8.97 -6.15 -0.55
C MET A 158 9.33 -7.56 -0.07
N ALA A 159 10.11 -7.67 1.01
CA ALA A 159 10.69 -8.96 1.44
C ALA A 159 10.04 -9.58 2.68
N PRO A 160 9.75 -8.89 3.80
CA PRO A 160 9.17 -9.51 4.99
C PRO A 160 7.89 -10.32 4.73
N PRO A 161 6.91 -9.82 3.94
CA PRO A 161 5.73 -10.62 3.62
C PRO A 161 6.03 -11.89 2.83
N THR A 162 7.05 -11.88 1.96
CA THR A 162 7.49 -13.06 1.23
C THR A 162 7.96 -14.14 2.18
N LEU A 163 8.82 -13.77 3.13
CA LEU A 163 9.38 -14.70 4.12
C LEU A 163 8.27 -15.26 5.04
N ALA A 164 7.34 -14.41 5.48
CA ALA A 164 6.21 -14.87 6.27
C ALA A 164 5.30 -15.84 5.50
N LYS A 165 5.05 -15.57 4.21
CA LYS A 165 4.30 -16.49 3.33
C LYS A 165 5.01 -17.84 3.17
N LEU A 166 6.33 -17.85 2.98
CA LEU A 166 7.11 -19.09 2.89
C LEU A 166 7.04 -19.86 4.21
N SER A 167 7.25 -19.17 5.34
CA SER A 167 7.15 -19.79 6.66
C SER A 167 5.83 -20.52 6.84
N ARG A 168 4.71 -19.85 6.55
CA ARG A 168 3.37 -20.44 6.67
C ARG A 168 3.12 -21.55 5.64
N THR A 169 3.62 -21.39 4.41
CA THR A 169 3.38 -22.35 3.32
C THR A 169 4.08 -23.68 3.55
N PHE A 170 5.30 -23.64 4.08
CA PHE A 170 6.14 -24.80 4.31
C PHE A 170 6.23 -25.21 5.78
N ASN A 171 5.55 -24.51 6.68
CA ASN A 171 5.63 -24.70 8.13
C ASN A 171 7.07 -24.64 8.64
N ASP A 172 7.87 -23.72 8.09
CA ASP A 172 9.28 -23.53 8.44
C ASP A 172 9.48 -22.16 9.11
N PRO A 173 9.68 -22.10 10.44
CA PRO A 173 9.83 -20.85 11.17
C PRO A 173 11.13 -20.10 10.84
N SER A 174 12.13 -20.73 10.23
CA SER A 174 13.42 -20.10 9.92
C SER A 174 13.25 -18.88 9.00
N TYR A 175 12.27 -18.89 8.09
CA TYR A 175 11.94 -17.75 7.25
C TYR A 175 11.43 -16.55 8.06
N LEU A 176 10.61 -16.76 9.09
CA LEU A 176 10.16 -15.67 9.97
C LEU A 176 11.30 -15.14 10.84
N VAL A 177 12.19 -16.00 11.33
CA VAL A 177 13.38 -15.58 12.09
C VAL A 177 14.26 -14.65 11.23
N LEU A 178 14.48 -15.00 9.97
CA LEU A 178 15.20 -14.14 9.03
C LEU A 178 14.46 -12.82 8.80
N SER A 179 13.14 -12.87 8.58
CA SER A 179 12.28 -11.69 8.41
C SER A 179 12.41 -10.74 9.59
N ASP A 180 12.25 -11.24 10.80
CA ASP A 180 12.33 -10.46 12.05
C ASP A 180 13.70 -9.80 12.19
N THR A 181 14.77 -10.55 11.94
CA THR A 181 16.15 -10.04 12.04
C THR A 181 16.35 -8.84 11.12
N LEU A 182 16.00 -8.97 9.84
CA LEU A 182 16.22 -7.93 8.84
C LEU A 182 15.23 -6.76 8.99
N PHE A 183 13.98 -7.05 9.36
CA PHE A 183 12.99 -6.02 9.70
C PHE A 183 13.46 -5.14 10.86
N MET A 184 13.95 -5.76 11.94
CA MET A 184 14.41 -5.03 13.12
C MET A 184 15.64 -4.19 12.86
N GLN A 185 16.52 -4.57 11.94
CA GLN A 185 17.64 -3.72 11.52
C GLN A 185 17.12 -2.45 10.84
N CYS A 186 16.19 -2.57 9.90
CA CYS A 186 15.55 -1.44 9.22
C CYS A 186 14.77 -0.54 10.21
N TYR A 187 14.00 -1.16 11.11
CA TYR A 187 13.24 -0.46 12.15
C TYR A 187 14.16 0.39 13.04
N ARG A 188 15.23 -0.19 13.57
CA ARG A 188 16.18 0.53 14.44
C ARG A 188 16.87 1.69 13.72
N LEU A 189 17.11 1.57 12.43
CA LEU A 189 17.74 2.64 11.64
C LEU A 189 16.75 3.76 11.31
N LEU A 190 15.51 3.44 10.90
CA LEU A 190 14.65 4.39 10.19
C LEU A 190 13.40 4.84 10.96
N TYR A 191 12.98 4.09 11.98
CA TYR A 191 11.78 4.45 12.72
C TYR A 191 12.01 5.61 13.67
N ASN A 192 11.22 6.66 13.51
CA ASN A 192 11.21 7.80 14.43
C ASN A 192 10.12 7.60 15.49
N SER A 193 10.51 7.35 16.75
CA SER A 193 9.59 7.05 17.84
C SER A 193 8.75 8.25 18.28
N GLU A 194 9.21 9.48 18.05
CA GLU A 194 8.46 10.71 18.32
C GLU A 194 7.33 10.91 17.32
N GLU A 195 7.64 10.80 16.02
CA GLU A 195 6.68 10.99 14.95
C GLU A 195 5.87 9.74 14.60
N LYS A 196 6.27 8.56 15.12
CA LYS A 196 5.65 7.26 14.80
C LYS A 196 5.64 6.95 13.29
N LEU A 197 6.67 7.39 12.58
CA LEU A 197 6.83 7.28 11.14
C LEU A 197 8.25 6.80 10.79
N PHE A 198 8.39 6.25 9.58
CA PHE A 198 9.69 5.86 9.05
C PHE A 198 10.28 6.94 8.15
N ALA A 199 11.53 7.30 8.35
CA ALA A 199 12.32 7.96 7.33
C ALA A 199 12.48 7.01 6.12
N ARG A 200 12.60 7.57 4.90
CA ARG A 200 12.76 6.72 3.71
C ARG A 200 14.05 5.92 3.76
N ASP A 201 15.13 6.56 4.11
CA ASP A 201 16.47 6.00 4.35
C ASP A 201 17.28 6.93 5.24
N ALA A 202 18.52 6.54 5.56
CA ALA A 202 19.35 7.30 6.49
C ALA A 202 19.68 8.74 6.01
N SER A 203 19.56 9.05 4.71
CA SER A 203 19.76 10.41 4.19
C SER A 203 18.66 11.39 4.58
N TYR A 204 17.55 10.90 5.14
CA TYR A 204 16.42 11.69 5.65
C TYR A 204 16.35 11.74 7.18
N LEU A 205 17.32 11.15 7.87
CA LEU A 205 17.41 11.25 9.31
C LEU A 205 17.90 12.67 9.71
N VAL A 206 17.41 13.12 10.85
CA VAL A 206 17.86 14.33 11.50
C VAL A 206 18.65 13.91 12.74
N ASP A 207 19.91 14.33 12.85
CA ASP A 207 20.77 13.97 13.98
C ASP A 207 20.39 14.69 15.28
N ALA A 208 21.06 14.35 16.38
CA ALA A 208 20.81 14.95 17.68
C ALA A 208 21.09 16.46 17.74
N ASN A 209 21.90 16.98 16.83
CA ASN A 209 22.20 18.42 16.70
C ASN A 209 21.19 19.14 15.79
N GLY A 210 20.20 18.42 15.26
CA GLY A 210 19.17 18.96 14.37
C GLY A 210 19.59 19.07 12.90
N ASN A 211 20.75 18.54 12.52
CA ASN A 211 21.22 18.54 11.13
C ASN A 211 20.50 17.43 10.35
N GLY A 212 20.10 17.73 9.12
CA GLY A 212 19.43 16.79 8.23
C GLY A 212 18.48 17.49 7.27
N LYS A 213 17.89 16.71 6.37
CA LYS A 213 16.90 17.24 5.41
C LYS A 213 15.61 17.62 6.14
N ARG A 214 15.06 18.77 5.76
CA ARG A 214 13.79 19.27 6.27
C ARG A 214 12.88 19.73 5.16
N GLU A 215 11.59 19.75 5.46
CA GLU A 215 10.54 20.32 4.63
C GLU A 215 10.60 21.86 4.67
N SER A 216 9.83 22.51 3.80
CA SER A 216 9.77 23.99 3.72
C SER A 216 9.29 24.63 5.02
N ASN A 217 8.45 23.94 5.79
CA ASN A 217 7.99 24.39 7.10
C ASN A 217 8.96 24.07 8.26
N GLY A 218 10.15 23.58 7.96
CA GLY A 218 11.19 23.23 8.94
C GLY A 218 11.05 21.86 9.60
N LYS A 219 9.96 21.10 9.32
CA LYS A 219 9.76 19.77 9.90
C LYS A 219 10.63 18.71 9.23
N LYS A 220 10.77 17.55 9.89
CA LYS A 220 11.45 16.37 9.35
C LYS A 220 10.72 15.87 8.11
N VAL A 221 11.44 15.26 7.16
CA VAL A 221 10.85 14.71 5.93
C VAL A 221 10.34 13.30 6.17
N PHE A 222 9.01 13.11 6.09
CA PHE A 222 8.39 11.79 6.09
C PHE A 222 7.51 11.62 4.85
N TRP A 223 7.96 10.76 3.97
CA TRP A 223 7.34 10.50 2.68
C TRP A 223 6.11 9.59 2.82
N SER A 224 4.96 10.03 2.29
CA SER A 224 3.68 9.34 2.42
C SER A 224 3.72 7.94 1.85
N ARG A 225 4.17 7.76 0.59
CA ARG A 225 4.27 6.43 -0.02
C ARG A 225 5.27 5.52 0.71
N GLY A 226 6.37 6.07 1.21
CA GLY A 226 7.33 5.30 2.02
C GLY A 226 6.66 4.68 3.25
N ASN A 227 5.91 5.49 3.99
CA ASN A 227 5.14 5.02 5.14
C ASN A 227 3.95 4.12 4.74
N GLY A 228 3.32 4.38 3.59
CA GLY A 228 2.32 3.51 3.01
C GLY A 228 2.86 2.10 2.70
N TRP A 229 4.07 2.00 2.15
CA TRP A 229 4.75 0.71 1.96
C TRP A 229 4.92 -0.04 3.27
N VAL A 230 5.39 0.62 4.32
CA VAL A 230 5.57 0.00 5.64
C VAL A 230 4.24 -0.49 6.18
N MET A 231 3.20 0.32 6.13
CA MET A 231 1.86 -0.05 6.61
C MET A 231 1.30 -1.26 5.86
N ALA A 232 1.38 -1.27 4.54
CA ALA A 232 0.93 -2.39 3.73
C ALA A 232 1.79 -3.65 3.98
N GLY A 233 3.09 -3.48 4.18
CA GLY A 233 4.02 -4.54 4.54
C GLY A 233 3.67 -5.18 5.87
N LEU A 234 3.39 -4.38 6.90
CA LEU A 234 2.93 -4.84 8.22
C LEU A 234 1.65 -5.67 8.12
N VAL A 235 0.67 -5.21 7.35
CA VAL A 235 -0.57 -5.98 7.11
C VAL A 235 -0.27 -7.33 6.50
N ARG A 236 0.53 -7.34 5.43
CA ARG A 236 0.85 -8.58 4.69
C ARG A 236 1.69 -9.55 5.51
N LEU A 237 2.58 -9.03 6.37
CA LEU A 237 3.34 -9.81 7.33
C LEU A 237 2.40 -10.42 8.40
N LEU A 238 1.58 -9.59 9.05
CA LEU A 238 0.67 -10.00 10.11
C LEU A 238 -0.42 -10.97 9.65
N LYS A 239 -0.84 -10.94 8.39
CA LYS A 239 -1.76 -11.92 7.80
C LYS A 239 -1.18 -13.35 7.77
N GLU A 240 0.12 -13.46 7.66
CA GLU A 240 0.81 -14.76 7.55
C GLU A 240 1.43 -15.25 8.85
N MET A 241 1.73 -14.33 9.77
CA MET A 241 2.38 -14.63 11.04
C MET A 241 1.43 -15.38 11.99
N PRO A 242 1.86 -16.48 12.63
CA PRO A 242 1.07 -17.17 13.66
C PRO A 242 0.62 -16.25 14.79
N ALA A 243 -0.54 -16.54 15.38
CA ALA A 243 -1.11 -15.70 16.44
C ALA A 243 -0.24 -15.67 17.71
N ASP A 244 0.46 -16.76 17.99
CA ASP A 244 1.33 -17.00 19.13
C ASP A 244 2.81 -16.69 18.84
N HIS A 245 3.14 -16.16 17.65
CA HIS A 245 4.52 -15.85 17.31
C HIS A 245 5.11 -14.80 18.27
N PRO A 246 6.32 -15.00 18.83
CA PRO A 246 6.87 -14.16 19.88
C PRO A 246 6.95 -12.67 19.56
N THR A 247 7.22 -12.32 18.31
CA THR A 247 7.35 -10.92 17.87
C THR A 247 6.04 -10.28 17.40
N ARG A 248 4.94 -11.05 17.32
CA ARG A 248 3.65 -10.54 16.82
C ARG A 248 3.15 -9.32 17.59
N ALA A 249 3.30 -9.32 18.90
CA ALA A 249 2.88 -8.21 19.75
C ALA A 249 3.59 -6.89 19.37
N PHE A 250 4.89 -6.97 19.06
CA PHE A 250 5.66 -5.83 18.56
C PHE A 250 5.09 -5.28 17.25
N TYR A 251 4.83 -6.14 16.25
CA TYR A 251 4.29 -5.69 14.97
C TYR A 251 2.88 -5.10 15.08
N VAL A 252 2.04 -5.66 15.94
CA VAL A 252 0.70 -5.12 16.23
C VAL A 252 0.80 -3.75 16.91
N SER A 253 1.72 -3.56 17.85
CA SER A 253 1.95 -2.27 18.50
C SER A 253 2.45 -1.22 17.51
N LEU A 254 3.45 -1.56 16.70
CA LEU A 254 3.97 -0.69 15.64
C LEU A 254 2.87 -0.28 14.65
N PHE A 255 2.05 -1.25 14.22
CA PHE A 255 0.91 -0.99 13.33
C PHE A 255 -0.08 0.00 13.96
N LYS A 256 -0.42 -0.15 15.24
CA LYS A 256 -1.33 0.76 15.97
C LYS A 256 -0.75 2.17 16.07
N ASP A 257 0.52 2.28 16.46
CA ASP A 257 1.22 3.56 16.59
C ASP A 257 1.23 4.35 15.28
N MET A 258 1.63 3.69 14.20
CA MET A 258 1.63 4.30 12.86
C MET A 258 0.22 4.63 12.37
N SER A 259 -0.77 3.76 12.64
CA SER A 259 -2.18 4.01 12.27
C SER A 259 -2.72 5.27 12.95
N ALA A 260 -2.47 5.44 14.24
CA ALA A 260 -2.90 6.61 15.00
C ALA A 260 -2.23 7.89 14.46
N ARG A 261 -0.93 7.81 14.12
CA ARG A 261 -0.21 8.94 13.54
C ARG A 261 -0.75 9.30 12.16
N LEU A 262 -0.92 8.33 11.28
CA LEU A 262 -1.46 8.56 9.93
C LEU A 262 -2.88 9.12 9.97
N LEU A 263 -3.72 8.67 10.91
CA LEU A 263 -5.05 9.26 11.11
C LEU A 263 -4.97 10.78 11.34
N SER A 264 -4.04 11.23 12.17
CA SER A 264 -3.86 12.66 12.47
C SER A 264 -3.30 13.49 11.30
N LEU A 265 -2.82 12.84 10.25
CA LEU A 265 -2.19 13.46 9.08
C LEU A 265 -3.07 13.37 7.81
N GLN A 266 -4.24 12.73 7.91
CA GLN A 266 -5.21 12.66 6.82
C GLN A 266 -5.79 14.05 6.55
N GLN A 267 -5.91 14.42 5.26
CA GLN A 267 -6.47 15.71 4.87
C GLN A 267 -7.99 15.63 4.70
N GLU A 268 -8.66 16.78 4.57
CA GLU A 268 -10.12 16.89 4.46
C GLU A 268 -10.72 16.13 3.28
N ASP A 269 -9.98 15.99 2.17
CA ASP A 269 -10.36 15.18 1.01
C ASP A 269 -10.21 13.65 1.23
N GLY A 270 -9.83 13.24 2.44
CA GLY A 270 -9.61 11.86 2.83
C GLY A 270 -8.26 11.27 2.40
N LEU A 271 -7.43 12.02 1.69
CA LEU A 271 -6.16 11.56 1.15
C LEU A 271 -4.97 12.06 1.98
N TRP A 272 -3.81 11.49 1.74
CA TRP A 272 -2.53 11.97 2.28
C TRP A 272 -1.72 12.63 1.17
N ARG A 273 -1.00 13.70 1.53
CA ARG A 273 -0.08 14.38 0.63
C ARG A 273 1.25 13.64 0.56
N THR A 274 2.08 13.92 -0.45
CA THR A 274 3.40 13.28 -0.60
C THR A 274 4.28 13.49 0.61
N SER A 275 4.28 14.68 1.22
CA SER A 275 4.87 14.92 2.53
C SER A 275 3.80 14.80 3.62
N LEU A 276 4.07 13.96 4.62
CA LEU A 276 3.16 13.77 5.75
C LEU A 276 3.18 14.95 6.72
N LEU A 277 4.32 15.64 6.89
CA LEU A 277 4.46 16.73 7.85
C LEU A 277 4.43 18.14 7.23
N ASP A 278 4.42 18.23 5.89
CA ASP A 278 4.26 19.50 5.17
C ASP A 278 3.23 19.37 4.02
N PRO A 279 1.97 19.04 4.34
CA PRO A 279 0.96 18.81 3.31
C PRO A 279 0.66 20.05 2.48
N MET A 280 0.87 21.26 3.02
CA MET A 280 0.58 22.52 2.35
C MET A 280 1.58 22.84 1.22
N ALA A 281 2.80 22.27 1.27
CA ALA A 281 3.78 22.45 0.22
C ALA A 281 3.49 21.62 -1.04
N TYR A 282 2.55 20.66 -0.97
CA TYR A 282 2.28 19.71 -2.03
C TYR A 282 0.80 19.64 -2.35
N ALA A 283 0.42 20.10 -3.53
CA ALA A 283 -0.97 20.08 -3.99
C ALA A 283 -1.41 18.65 -4.36
N GLY A 284 -2.69 18.36 -4.13
CA GLY A 284 -3.32 17.10 -4.51
C GLY A 284 -3.02 15.93 -3.57
N GLY A 285 -3.91 14.94 -3.55
CA GLY A 285 -3.71 13.69 -2.81
C GLY A 285 -2.75 12.77 -3.56
N GLU A 286 -1.83 12.13 -2.84
CA GLU A 286 -0.94 11.14 -3.45
C GLU A 286 -1.63 9.76 -3.48
N GLY A 287 -1.90 9.25 -4.68
CA GLY A 287 -2.77 8.09 -4.89
C GLY A 287 -2.23 6.79 -4.29
N SER A 288 -0.93 6.52 -4.42
CA SER A 288 -0.36 5.24 -3.97
C SER A 288 -0.22 5.16 -2.45
N GLY A 289 0.33 6.17 -1.79
CA GLY A 289 0.45 6.22 -0.33
C GLY A 289 -0.93 6.23 0.33
N SER A 290 -1.88 7.00 -0.21
CA SER A 290 -3.26 7.03 0.27
C SER A 290 -3.94 5.66 0.15
N ALA A 291 -3.73 4.94 -0.95
CA ALA A 291 -4.31 3.61 -1.15
C ALA A 291 -3.70 2.56 -0.19
N PHE A 292 -2.39 2.57 0.04
CA PHE A 292 -1.76 1.70 1.03
C PHE A 292 -2.23 2.00 2.45
N ASN A 293 -2.37 3.27 2.82
CA ASN A 293 -2.91 3.66 4.13
C ASN A 293 -4.37 3.22 4.28
N CYS A 294 -5.21 3.42 3.25
CA CYS A 294 -6.59 2.95 3.23
C CYS A 294 -6.66 1.42 3.39
N TYR A 295 -5.85 0.67 2.66
CA TYR A 295 -5.72 -0.79 2.79
C TYR A 295 -5.40 -1.20 4.22
N ALA A 296 -4.39 -0.58 4.81
CA ALA A 296 -3.92 -0.95 6.13
C ALA A 296 -4.96 -0.63 7.22
N LEU A 297 -5.53 0.56 7.20
CA LEU A 297 -6.54 0.97 8.17
C LEU A 297 -7.82 0.12 8.04
N ALA A 298 -8.27 -0.19 6.82
CA ALA A 298 -9.42 -1.06 6.59
C ALA A 298 -9.16 -2.48 7.11
N TRP A 299 -7.97 -3.04 6.86
CA TRP A 299 -7.58 -4.34 7.42
C TRP A 299 -7.55 -4.32 8.96
N GLY A 300 -7.02 -3.27 9.55
CA GLY A 300 -7.00 -3.10 11.00
C GLY A 300 -8.40 -3.13 11.63
N LEU A 301 -9.39 -2.52 10.95
CA LEU A 301 -10.79 -2.57 11.36
C LEU A 301 -11.39 -3.98 11.18
N ASN A 302 -11.18 -4.62 10.03
CA ASN A 302 -11.70 -5.95 9.74
C ASN A 302 -11.20 -7.00 10.74
N ASN A 303 -9.98 -6.83 11.25
CA ASN A 303 -9.35 -7.72 12.23
C ASN A 303 -9.47 -7.26 13.69
N LYS A 304 -10.26 -6.22 13.97
CA LYS A 304 -10.51 -5.68 15.32
C LYS A 304 -9.22 -5.21 16.05
N ILE A 305 -8.19 -4.85 15.29
CA ILE A 305 -6.94 -4.30 15.81
C ILE A 305 -7.10 -2.81 16.09
N LEU A 306 -7.88 -2.12 15.24
CA LEU A 306 -8.20 -0.70 15.37
C LEU A 306 -9.63 -0.50 15.86
N ASP A 307 -9.84 0.57 16.65
CA ASP A 307 -11.17 0.94 17.13
C ASP A 307 -12.07 1.44 15.99
N LYS A 308 -13.24 0.83 15.86
CA LYS A 308 -14.18 1.14 14.77
C LYS A 308 -14.70 2.58 14.84
N LYS A 309 -14.98 3.09 16.04
CA LYS A 309 -15.53 4.44 16.21
C LYS A 309 -14.52 5.49 15.73
N THR A 310 -13.26 5.29 16.02
CA THR A 310 -12.17 6.21 15.67
C THR A 310 -11.78 6.13 14.18
N PHE A 311 -11.61 4.92 13.65
CA PHE A 311 -10.97 4.75 12.35
C PHE A 311 -11.92 4.58 11.17
N LEU A 312 -13.17 4.13 11.37
CA LEU A 312 -14.10 3.90 10.27
C LEU A 312 -14.43 5.18 9.46
N PRO A 313 -14.62 6.36 10.08
CA PRO A 313 -14.81 7.61 9.32
C PRO A 313 -13.63 7.91 8.41
N ALA A 314 -12.40 7.77 8.90
CA ALA A 314 -11.18 8.01 8.14
C ALA A 314 -11.01 7.03 6.96
N VAL A 315 -11.29 5.74 7.18
CA VAL A 315 -11.25 4.73 6.11
C VAL A 315 -12.29 5.02 5.03
N LYS A 316 -13.50 5.44 5.41
CA LYS A 316 -14.53 5.86 4.45
C LYS A 316 -14.12 7.11 3.67
N ALA A 317 -13.55 8.11 4.34
CA ALA A 317 -13.04 9.30 3.68
C ALA A 317 -11.92 8.95 2.70
N ALA A 318 -10.95 8.09 3.10
CA ALA A 318 -9.88 7.63 2.23
C ALA A 318 -10.40 6.91 0.98
N TRP A 319 -11.35 5.99 1.13
CA TRP A 319 -11.95 5.31 -0.01
C TRP A 319 -12.71 6.25 -0.93
N THR A 320 -13.42 7.23 -0.37
CA THR A 320 -14.10 8.27 -1.15
C THR A 320 -13.10 9.10 -1.94
N GLY A 321 -12.04 9.59 -1.29
CA GLY A 321 -10.97 10.34 -1.95
C GLY A 321 -10.28 9.53 -3.04
N LEU A 322 -9.96 8.25 -2.81
CA LEU A 322 -9.34 7.38 -3.81
C LEU A 322 -10.21 7.20 -5.07
N ASN A 323 -11.54 7.15 -4.92
CA ASN A 323 -12.43 7.05 -6.07
C ASN A 323 -12.48 8.34 -6.90
N THR A 324 -12.10 9.51 -6.36
CA THR A 324 -11.94 10.73 -7.16
C THR A 324 -10.70 10.73 -8.04
N LEU A 325 -9.71 9.87 -7.72
CA LEU A 325 -8.49 9.72 -8.49
C LEU A 325 -8.61 8.66 -9.61
N LEU A 326 -9.73 7.94 -9.64
CA LEU A 326 -9.98 6.87 -10.60
C LEU A 326 -10.68 7.44 -11.85
N THR A 327 -10.10 7.24 -13.03
CA THR A 327 -10.76 7.61 -14.29
C THR A 327 -11.87 6.60 -14.66
N ALA A 328 -12.73 7.00 -15.58
CA ALA A 328 -13.81 6.13 -16.06
C ALA A 328 -13.29 4.82 -16.69
N GLU A 329 -12.11 4.85 -17.30
CA GLU A 329 -11.44 3.71 -17.95
C GLU A 329 -10.72 2.80 -16.96
N GLY A 330 -10.47 3.26 -15.72
CA GLY A 330 -9.80 2.48 -14.67
C GLY A 330 -8.36 2.88 -14.37
N LYS A 331 -7.85 3.99 -14.93
CA LYS A 331 -6.54 4.55 -14.54
C LYS A 331 -6.62 5.10 -13.12
N VAL A 332 -5.70 4.71 -12.24
CA VAL A 332 -5.47 5.35 -10.95
C VAL A 332 -4.48 6.50 -11.16
N GLY A 333 -4.99 7.72 -11.13
CA GLY A 333 -4.20 8.93 -11.30
C GLY A 333 -3.54 9.42 -10.01
N TRP A 334 -2.85 10.59 -10.11
CA TRP A 334 -2.18 11.21 -8.97
C TRP A 334 -1.19 10.29 -8.25
N VAL A 335 -0.59 9.36 -8.96
CA VAL A 335 0.44 8.47 -8.43
C VAL A 335 1.80 9.10 -8.66
N GLN A 336 2.47 9.48 -7.60
CA GLN A 336 3.82 10.05 -7.69
C GLN A 336 4.76 9.05 -8.38
N PRO A 337 5.51 9.45 -9.44
CA PRO A 337 6.48 8.59 -10.10
C PRO A 337 7.55 8.05 -9.17
N ILE A 338 8.30 7.04 -9.62
CA ILE A 338 9.39 6.44 -8.83
C ILE A 338 10.31 7.52 -8.28
N GLY A 339 10.53 7.50 -7.00
CA GLY A 339 11.33 8.46 -6.25
C GLY A 339 11.54 8.00 -4.82
N ALA A 340 12.20 8.83 -4.03
CA ALA A 340 12.58 8.54 -2.66
C ALA A 340 12.11 9.61 -1.67
N ASP A 341 11.47 10.67 -2.13
CA ASP A 341 11.03 11.79 -1.30
C ASP A 341 9.77 12.48 -1.85
N PRO A 342 9.16 13.41 -1.12
CA PRO A 342 7.95 14.12 -1.52
C PRO A 342 8.08 15.02 -2.75
N ARG A 343 9.28 15.43 -3.12
CA ARG A 343 9.55 16.61 -3.99
C ARG A 343 9.38 16.39 -5.49
N ARG A 344 9.09 15.17 -5.92
CA ARG A 344 8.90 14.88 -7.34
C ARG A 344 7.53 15.35 -7.80
N ASN A 345 7.50 16.18 -8.83
CA ASN A 345 6.26 16.68 -9.43
C ASN A 345 5.44 15.54 -10.05
N PHE A 346 4.12 15.59 -9.87
CA PHE A 346 3.14 14.70 -10.44
C PHE A 346 1.79 15.41 -10.50
N ASN A 347 0.85 14.84 -11.25
CA ASN A 347 -0.47 15.40 -11.47
C ASN A 347 -1.52 14.29 -11.71
N ALA A 348 -2.74 14.64 -12.10
CA ALA A 348 -3.82 13.70 -12.35
C ALA A 348 -3.49 12.65 -13.43
N GLU A 349 -2.61 12.97 -14.37
CA GLU A 349 -2.20 12.04 -15.44
C GLU A 349 -1.09 11.08 -15.01
N SER A 350 -0.41 11.38 -13.92
CA SER A 350 0.69 10.55 -13.40
C SER A 350 0.17 9.24 -12.83
N TRP A 351 0.73 8.13 -13.31
CA TRP A 351 0.39 6.80 -12.88
C TRP A 351 1.61 5.88 -12.80
N GLU A 352 1.52 4.85 -12.00
CA GLU A 352 2.51 3.77 -11.87
C GLU A 352 1.80 2.48 -11.48
N SER A 353 2.33 1.34 -11.86
CA SER A 353 1.71 0.04 -11.60
C SER A 353 1.47 -0.24 -10.12
N TYR A 354 2.37 0.20 -9.24
CA TYR A 354 2.16 0.06 -7.78
C TYR A 354 0.98 0.88 -7.25
N GLY A 355 0.60 1.98 -7.90
CA GLY A 355 -0.61 2.73 -7.53
C GLY A 355 -1.88 1.93 -7.79
N ALA A 356 -1.96 1.28 -8.95
CA ALA A 356 -3.04 0.35 -9.26
C ALA A 356 -3.05 -0.84 -8.26
N GLY A 357 -1.88 -1.41 -7.94
CA GLY A 357 -1.75 -2.47 -6.95
C GLY A 357 -2.26 -2.07 -5.57
N ALA A 358 -1.88 -0.88 -5.10
CA ALA A 358 -2.33 -0.34 -3.82
C ALA A 358 -3.85 -0.12 -3.78
N PHE A 359 -4.44 0.41 -4.87
CA PHE A 359 -5.89 0.58 -4.99
C PHE A 359 -6.62 -0.78 -4.90
N LEU A 360 -6.14 -1.80 -5.60
CA LEU A 360 -6.72 -3.15 -5.57
C LEU A 360 -6.64 -3.78 -4.17
N LEU A 361 -5.53 -3.59 -3.47
CA LEU A 361 -5.37 -4.01 -2.07
C LEU A 361 -6.38 -3.27 -1.17
N ALA A 362 -6.52 -1.95 -1.31
CA ALA A 362 -7.50 -1.18 -0.55
C ALA A 362 -8.93 -1.67 -0.81
N ALA A 363 -9.31 -1.85 -2.08
CA ALA A 363 -10.62 -2.34 -2.48
C ALA A 363 -10.94 -3.70 -1.85
N SER A 364 -9.95 -4.62 -1.76
CA SER A 364 -10.13 -5.95 -1.18
C SER A 364 -10.46 -5.93 0.32
N GLU A 365 -10.05 -4.90 1.05
CA GLU A 365 -10.40 -4.74 2.46
C GLU A 365 -11.66 -3.89 2.66
N ILE A 366 -11.88 -2.89 1.82
CA ILE A 366 -13.11 -2.06 1.88
C ILE A 366 -14.37 -2.91 1.68
N ILE A 367 -14.34 -3.87 0.75
CA ILE A 367 -15.50 -4.75 0.50
C ILE A 367 -15.86 -5.62 1.71
N GLN A 368 -14.93 -5.84 2.63
CA GLN A 368 -15.10 -6.65 3.83
C GLN A 368 -15.59 -5.84 5.05
N LEU A 369 -15.59 -4.50 4.96
CA LEU A 369 -16.05 -3.66 6.06
C LEU A 369 -17.52 -3.97 6.38
N LYS A 370 -17.75 -4.54 7.56
CA LYS A 370 -19.10 -4.77 8.08
C LYS A 370 -19.76 -3.42 8.39
N LYS A 371 -20.99 -3.24 7.92
CA LYS A 371 -21.82 -2.06 8.21
C LYS A 371 -21.97 -1.80 9.71
#